data_78409c097b04a7d8fbee03da878d3f04
#
_entry.id   78409c097b04a7d8fbee03da878d3f04
#
_cell.length_a   1.000
_cell.length_b   1.000
_cell.length_c   1.000
_cell.angle_alpha   90.00
_cell.angle_beta   90.00
_cell.angle_gamma   90.00
#
_symmetry.space_group_name_H-M   'P 1'
#
loop_
_entity.id
_entity.type
_entity.pdbx_description
1 polymer ?
#
loop_
_entity_poly.entity_id
_entity_poly.type
_entity_poly.pdbx_seq_one_letter_code
_entity_poly.pdbx_strand_id
1 'polypeptide(L)'
;MAEGTYSTFALPTRIKQLDDKLSAGGIANGEVMVVAAPTSCGKTCIALNVALQNGVTHNKPGLYFSFEMQAKSLAKRMIQTCSAVNLNQFQEGVLSPEKQRRVWDATERVENAPIFTEHYVRNIDELRSRARMYKRKHNIEWIVIDYLQLVPWNTKLKKHDGIAEVSHQIKLMAMELNLPVILLAQVNREGAKRETGITLYDLKDSGDIENDADIILLLWPNGSDTKEATVHNDPVHGTHICIKYNIAKQREGERDQYGKFVFQNSIGRFS
;
A
#
# COMPACT_ATOMS: atom_id res chain seq x y z
N MET A 1 20.67 -2.19 15.33
CA MET A 1 20.01 -3.15 14.42
C MET A 1 20.71 -3.01 13.09
N ALA A 2 21.25 -4.09 12.53
CA ALA A 2 21.98 -4.01 11.26
C ALA A 2 21.02 -3.59 10.15
N GLU A 3 21.34 -2.50 9.45
CA GLU A 3 20.69 -2.12 8.19
C GLU A 3 20.98 -3.25 7.20
N GLY A 4 19.93 -3.98 6.79
CA GLY A 4 20.05 -4.94 5.70
C GLY A 4 20.54 -4.22 4.46
N THR A 5 21.44 -4.83 3.72
CA THR A 5 21.98 -4.30 2.44
C THR A 5 20.85 -4.37 1.41
N TYR A 6 20.04 -3.31 1.32
CA TYR A 6 19.04 -3.18 0.25
C TYR A 6 19.74 -2.90 -1.08
N SER A 7 19.26 -3.52 -2.14
CA SER A 7 19.71 -3.18 -3.50
C SER A 7 19.45 -1.68 -3.76
N THR A 8 20.44 -1.00 -4.33
CA THR A 8 20.30 0.42 -4.74
C THR A 8 19.22 0.64 -5.81
N PHE A 9 18.69 -0.44 -6.39
CA PHE A 9 17.69 -0.45 -7.47
C PHE A 9 16.32 -0.96 -7.03
N ALA A 10 16.06 -1.06 -5.71
CA ALA A 10 14.78 -1.50 -5.18
C ALA A 10 14.23 -0.53 -4.13
N LEU A 11 12.90 -0.42 -4.08
CA LEU A 11 12.18 0.24 -3.01
C LEU A 11 11.90 -0.78 -1.89
N PRO A 12 12.54 -0.69 -0.73
CA PRO A 12 12.22 -1.55 0.39
C PRO A 12 10.82 -1.22 0.93
N THR A 13 10.06 -2.23 1.30
CA THR A 13 8.76 -2.02 1.95
C THR A 13 8.92 -1.51 3.38
N ARG A 14 10.12 -1.71 3.95
CA ARG A 14 10.46 -1.43 5.35
C ARG A 14 9.68 -2.27 6.35
N ILE A 15 9.05 -3.31 5.89
CA ILE A 15 8.50 -4.39 6.69
C ILE A 15 9.46 -5.57 6.53
N LYS A 16 10.36 -5.74 7.51
CA LYS A 16 11.50 -6.66 7.40
C LYS A 16 11.10 -8.05 6.91
N GLN A 17 10.07 -8.65 7.49
CA GLN A 17 9.61 -9.98 7.13
C GLN A 17 9.07 -10.09 5.69
N LEU A 18 8.70 -8.98 5.06
CA LEU A 18 8.32 -8.92 3.65
C LEU A 18 9.58 -8.71 2.78
N ASP A 19 10.43 -7.76 3.15
CA ASP A 19 11.66 -7.47 2.40
C ASP A 19 12.61 -8.69 2.37
N ASP A 20 12.71 -9.46 3.45
CA ASP A 20 13.52 -10.69 3.52
C ASP A 20 13.04 -11.79 2.54
N LYS A 21 11.78 -11.73 2.07
CA LYS A 21 11.18 -12.68 1.12
C LYS A 21 11.16 -12.16 -0.32
N LEU A 22 11.33 -10.87 -0.50
CA LEU A 22 11.40 -10.27 -1.82
C LEU A 22 12.81 -10.41 -2.40
N SER A 23 12.92 -10.91 -3.62
CA SER A 23 14.20 -11.24 -4.29
C SER A 23 15.21 -10.08 -4.30
N ALA A 24 14.71 -8.83 -4.47
CA ALA A 24 15.54 -7.62 -4.46
C ALA A 24 15.64 -6.95 -3.09
N GLY A 25 15.11 -7.56 -2.01
CA GLY A 25 14.95 -6.92 -0.71
C GLY A 25 13.92 -5.78 -0.73
N GLY A 26 13.02 -5.79 -1.71
CA GLY A 26 12.00 -4.78 -1.95
C GLY A 26 11.42 -4.90 -3.35
N ILE A 27 10.81 -3.84 -3.86
CA ILE A 27 10.21 -3.78 -5.20
C ILE A 27 11.23 -3.15 -6.13
N ALA A 28 11.69 -3.90 -7.13
CA ALA A 28 12.70 -3.39 -8.06
C ALA A 28 12.15 -2.29 -8.98
N ASN A 29 13.05 -1.48 -9.53
CA ASN A 29 12.67 -0.44 -10.49
C ASN A 29 12.03 -1.07 -11.73
N GLY A 30 10.91 -0.50 -12.19
CA GLY A 30 10.11 -1.02 -13.29
C GLY A 30 9.16 -2.16 -12.92
N GLU A 31 9.18 -2.62 -11.67
CA GLU A 31 8.23 -3.63 -11.17
C GLU A 31 6.93 -3.02 -10.65
N VAL A 32 5.86 -3.81 -10.80
CA VAL A 32 4.54 -3.54 -10.22
C VAL A 32 4.26 -4.59 -9.15
N MET A 33 4.14 -4.13 -7.89
CA MET A 33 3.65 -4.93 -6.78
C MET A 33 2.16 -4.68 -6.58
N VAL A 34 1.35 -5.69 -6.83
CA VAL A 34 -0.08 -5.66 -6.52
C VAL A 34 -0.31 -6.09 -5.08
N VAL A 35 -0.93 -5.23 -4.29
CA VAL A 35 -1.39 -5.57 -2.93
C VAL A 35 -2.89 -5.75 -2.96
N ALA A 36 -3.35 -6.98 -2.82
CA ALA A 36 -4.76 -7.34 -2.90
C ALA A 36 -5.30 -7.80 -1.56
N ALA A 37 -6.45 -7.25 -1.18
CA ALA A 37 -7.08 -7.54 0.09
C ALA A 37 -8.60 -7.32 0.04
N PRO A 38 -9.38 -7.99 0.89
CA PRO A 38 -10.75 -7.60 1.18
C PRO A 38 -10.84 -6.18 1.76
N THR A 39 -12.04 -5.63 1.78
CA THR A 39 -12.28 -4.35 2.47
C THR A 39 -11.90 -4.45 3.95
N SER A 40 -11.37 -3.38 4.52
CA SER A 40 -10.98 -3.27 5.94
C SER A 40 -9.81 -4.16 6.40
N CYS A 41 -9.10 -4.85 5.50
CA CYS A 41 -7.90 -5.64 5.81
C CYS A 41 -6.59 -4.83 5.81
N GLY A 42 -6.66 -3.50 5.84
CA GLY A 42 -5.46 -2.67 5.95
C GLY A 42 -4.69 -2.42 4.65
N LYS A 43 -5.26 -2.70 3.47
CA LYS A 43 -4.63 -2.48 2.15
C LYS A 43 -4.03 -1.07 2.00
N THR A 44 -4.83 -0.02 2.22
CA THR A 44 -4.35 1.38 2.23
C THR A 44 -3.31 1.61 3.32
N CYS A 45 -3.47 0.97 4.50
CA CYS A 45 -2.53 1.15 5.61
C CYS A 45 -1.14 0.60 5.27
N ILE A 46 -1.02 -0.59 4.65
CA ILE A 46 0.30 -1.13 4.27
C ILE A 46 0.99 -0.22 3.25
N ALA A 47 0.26 0.28 2.24
CA ALA A 47 0.81 1.23 1.27
C ALA A 47 1.26 2.54 1.93
N LEU A 48 0.47 3.06 2.90
CA LEU A 48 0.85 4.24 3.68
C LEU A 48 2.08 3.99 4.55
N ASN A 49 2.22 2.81 5.16
CA ASN A 49 3.43 2.46 5.91
C ASN A 49 4.68 2.51 5.01
N VAL A 50 4.61 1.92 3.81
CA VAL A 50 5.71 1.98 2.83
C VAL A 50 6.00 3.41 2.42
N ALA A 51 4.96 4.21 2.09
CA ALA A 51 5.10 5.60 1.69
C ALA A 51 5.73 6.47 2.79
N LEU A 52 5.26 6.33 4.04
CA LEU A 52 5.78 7.08 5.19
C LEU A 52 7.21 6.69 5.55
N GLN A 53 7.53 5.41 5.52
CA GLN A 53 8.89 4.96 5.80
C GLN A 53 9.88 5.47 4.75
N ASN A 54 9.53 5.39 3.47
CA ASN A 54 10.41 5.87 2.42
C ASN A 54 10.41 7.41 2.32
N GLY A 55 9.25 8.08 2.37
CA GLY A 55 9.16 9.53 2.21
C GLY A 55 9.55 10.31 3.46
N VAL A 56 8.99 9.97 4.65
CA VAL A 56 9.24 10.72 5.88
C VAL A 56 10.56 10.32 6.55
N THR A 57 10.86 9.01 6.61
CA THR A 57 12.03 8.53 7.36
C THR A 57 13.31 8.55 6.51
N HIS A 58 13.20 8.23 5.21
CA HIS A 58 14.35 8.12 4.32
C HIS A 58 14.42 9.23 3.26
N ASN A 59 13.52 10.22 3.32
CA ASN A 59 13.46 11.37 2.43
C ASN A 59 13.48 11.03 0.92
N LYS A 60 12.89 9.87 0.55
CA LYS A 60 12.76 9.45 -0.83
C LYS A 60 11.49 10.04 -1.46
N PRO A 61 11.62 10.88 -2.51
CA PRO A 61 10.46 11.50 -3.15
C PRO A 61 9.52 10.45 -3.77
N GLY A 62 8.21 10.61 -3.58
CA GLY A 62 7.25 9.69 -4.16
C GLY A 62 5.89 10.29 -4.45
N LEU A 63 5.12 9.60 -5.28
CA LEU A 63 3.80 10.03 -5.72
C LEU A 63 2.72 9.03 -5.30
N TYR A 64 1.70 9.51 -4.60
CA TYR A 64 0.57 8.73 -4.12
C TYR A 64 -0.71 9.16 -4.84
N PHE A 65 -1.24 8.34 -5.73
CA PHE A 65 -2.57 8.51 -6.30
C PHE A 65 -3.61 7.92 -5.36
N SER A 66 -4.47 8.75 -4.78
CA SER A 66 -5.53 8.35 -3.83
C SER A 66 -6.90 8.63 -4.43
N PHE A 67 -7.53 7.63 -5.02
CA PHE A 67 -8.87 7.76 -5.62
C PHE A 67 -10.00 7.41 -4.64
N GLU A 68 -9.68 6.68 -3.56
CA GLU A 68 -10.66 6.32 -2.52
C GLU A 68 -10.80 7.41 -1.46
N MET A 69 -9.72 8.12 -1.17
CA MET A 69 -9.67 9.07 -0.06
C MET A 69 -9.41 10.49 -0.51
N GLN A 70 -10.12 11.44 0.08
CA GLN A 70 -9.83 12.86 -0.06
C GLN A 70 -8.50 13.22 0.64
N ALA A 71 -7.83 14.28 0.19
CA ALA A 71 -6.55 14.77 0.70
C ALA A 71 -6.52 14.91 2.23
N LYS A 72 -7.55 15.53 2.82
CA LYS A 72 -7.66 15.70 4.28
C LYS A 72 -7.69 14.38 5.04
N SER A 73 -8.40 13.38 4.52
CA SER A 73 -8.52 12.06 5.15
C SER A 73 -7.21 11.27 5.02
N LEU A 74 -6.53 11.38 3.89
CA LEU A 74 -5.24 10.78 3.65
C LEU A 74 -4.18 11.38 4.59
N ALA A 75 -4.09 12.72 4.68
CA ALA A 75 -3.18 13.42 5.59
C ALA A 75 -3.44 13.03 7.06
N LYS A 76 -4.72 12.97 7.49
CA LYS A 76 -5.07 12.51 8.83
C LYS A 76 -4.52 11.11 9.11
N ARG A 77 -4.65 10.17 8.17
CA ARG A 77 -4.10 8.80 8.31
C ARG A 77 -2.58 8.80 8.36
N MET A 78 -1.92 9.58 7.52
CA MET A 78 -0.45 9.70 7.54
C MET A 78 0.05 10.20 8.90
N ILE A 79 -0.55 11.29 9.43
CA ILE A 79 -0.22 11.84 10.75
C ILE A 79 -0.49 10.81 11.86
N GLN A 80 -1.64 10.13 11.82
CA GLN A 80 -1.99 9.09 12.79
C GLN A 80 -0.96 7.95 12.82
N THR A 81 -0.59 7.44 11.65
CA THR A 81 0.40 6.37 11.55
C THR A 81 1.79 6.85 11.98
N CYS A 82 2.20 8.05 11.58
CA CYS A 82 3.50 8.62 11.91
C CYS A 82 3.63 8.94 13.42
N SER A 83 2.59 9.51 14.03
CA SER A 83 2.55 9.84 15.47
C SER A 83 2.34 8.61 16.36
N ALA A 84 1.82 7.52 15.81
CA ALA A 84 1.27 6.38 16.56
C ALA A 84 0.23 6.81 17.62
N VAL A 85 -0.62 7.77 17.28
CA VAL A 85 -1.71 8.27 18.13
C VAL A 85 -3.03 8.14 17.38
N ASN A 86 -4.04 7.56 18.01
CA ASN A 86 -5.39 7.53 17.45
C ASN A 86 -6.00 8.94 17.46
N LEU A 87 -6.11 9.56 16.29
CA LEU A 87 -6.59 10.95 16.16
C LEU A 87 -8.08 11.12 16.43
N ASN A 88 -8.88 10.05 16.58
CA ASN A 88 -10.25 10.17 17.08
C ASN A 88 -10.25 10.62 18.53
N GLN A 89 -9.29 10.19 19.34
CA GLN A 89 -9.10 10.66 20.72
C GLN A 89 -8.75 12.16 20.80
N PHE A 90 -8.18 12.73 19.76
CA PHE A 90 -7.90 14.17 19.67
C PHE A 90 -9.20 14.99 19.60
N GLN A 91 -10.17 14.52 18.84
CA GLN A 91 -11.49 15.17 18.71
C GLN A 91 -12.30 15.13 20.00
N GLU A 92 -12.05 14.13 20.85
CA GLU A 92 -12.70 13.95 22.15
C GLU A 92 -12.03 14.77 23.27
N GLY A 93 -10.97 15.53 22.99
CA GLY A 93 -10.26 16.35 23.97
C GLY A 93 -9.47 15.56 25.04
N VAL A 94 -9.25 14.26 24.82
CA VAL A 94 -8.70 13.32 25.82
C VAL A 94 -7.19 13.07 25.66
N LEU A 95 -6.48 13.83 24.81
CA LEU A 95 -5.06 13.60 24.60
C LEU A 95 -4.20 14.22 25.69
N SER A 96 -3.28 13.41 26.27
CA SER A 96 -2.22 13.91 27.14
C SER A 96 -1.29 14.89 26.39
N PRO A 97 -0.62 15.81 27.10
CA PRO A 97 0.34 16.74 26.48
C PRO A 97 1.42 16.04 25.66
N GLU A 98 1.89 14.86 26.10
CA GLU A 98 2.85 14.04 25.36
C GLU A 98 2.32 13.57 24.02
N LYS A 99 1.07 13.04 23.98
CA LYS A 99 0.43 12.62 22.73
C LYS A 99 0.19 13.81 21.80
N GLN A 100 -0.20 14.97 22.34
CA GLN A 100 -0.34 16.20 21.56
C GLN A 100 0.99 16.57 20.88
N ARG A 101 2.09 16.59 21.63
CA ARG A 101 3.42 16.85 21.07
C ARG A 101 3.79 15.87 19.96
N ARG A 102 3.57 14.58 20.16
CA ARG A 102 3.82 13.56 19.12
C ARG A 102 3.00 13.80 17.83
N VAL A 103 1.76 14.30 17.96
CA VAL A 103 0.94 14.66 16.80
C VAL A 103 1.53 15.88 16.08
N TRP A 104 1.96 16.92 16.82
CA TRP A 104 2.61 18.09 16.23
C TRP A 104 3.88 17.73 15.48
N ASP A 105 4.78 16.98 16.12
CA ASP A 105 6.05 16.53 15.53
C ASP A 105 5.79 15.68 14.27
N ALA A 106 4.76 14.81 14.29
CA ALA A 106 4.39 14.01 13.14
C ALA A 106 3.78 14.86 12.01
N THR A 107 3.00 15.90 12.34
CA THR A 107 2.45 16.82 11.34
C THR A 107 3.55 17.54 10.59
N GLU A 108 4.51 18.14 11.31
CA GLU A 108 5.66 18.81 10.71
C GLU A 108 6.48 17.86 9.81
N ARG A 109 6.72 16.63 10.27
CA ARG A 109 7.45 15.63 9.49
C ARG A 109 6.72 15.22 8.21
N VAL A 110 5.40 15.06 8.27
CA VAL A 110 4.57 14.69 7.11
C VAL A 110 4.48 15.86 6.12
N GLU A 111 4.33 17.09 6.59
CA GLU A 111 4.28 18.30 5.75
C GLU A 111 5.59 18.53 4.99
N ASN A 112 6.73 18.29 5.64
CA ASN A 112 8.05 18.47 5.04
C ASN A 112 8.53 17.27 4.21
N ALA A 113 7.81 16.14 4.25
CA ALA A 113 8.18 14.96 3.49
C ALA A 113 7.93 15.14 1.98
N PRO A 114 8.81 14.65 1.11
CA PRO A 114 8.63 14.72 -0.34
C PRO A 114 7.62 13.69 -0.85
N ILE A 115 6.43 13.65 -0.23
CA ILE A 115 5.32 12.79 -0.62
C ILE A 115 4.27 13.64 -1.33
N PHE A 116 4.18 13.48 -2.64
CA PHE A 116 3.19 14.18 -3.46
C PHE A 116 1.92 13.36 -3.55
N THR A 117 0.75 14.02 -3.52
CA THR A 117 -0.55 13.34 -3.58
C THR A 117 -1.42 13.86 -4.72
N GLU A 118 -2.07 12.95 -5.44
CA GLU A 118 -3.04 13.24 -6.47
C GLU A 118 -4.35 12.51 -6.18
N HIS A 119 -5.47 13.21 -6.33
CA HIS A 119 -6.79 12.67 -5.91
C HIS A 119 -7.78 12.54 -7.06
N TYR A 120 -7.43 13.01 -8.25
CA TYR A 120 -8.30 12.98 -9.42
C TYR A 120 -7.48 12.92 -10.70
N VAL A 121 -7.87 12.02 -11.58
CA VAL A 121 -7.45 11.99 -12.98
C VAL A 121 -8.66 11.62 -13.85
N ARG A 122 -8.69 12.09 -15.10
CA ARG A 122 -9.81 11.82 -16.02
C ARG A 122 -9.72 10.44 -16.66
N ASN A 123 -8.53 9.93 -16.85
CA ASN A 123 -8.23 8.64 -17.46
C ASN A 123 -6.80 8.19 -17.16
N ILE A 124 -6.45 7.02 -17.63
CA ILE A 124 -5.11 6.44 -17.45
C ILE A 124 -4.00 7.25 -18.14
N ASP A 125 -4.28 7.90 -19.26
CA ASP A 125 -3.27 8.71 -19.96
C ASP A 125 -2.90 9.96 -19.16
N GLU A 126 -3.87 10.57 -18.48
CA GLU A 126 -3.60 11.69 -17.57
C GLU A 126 -2.79 11.22 -16.35
N LEU A 127 -3.10 10.05 -15.78
CA LEU A 127 -2.32 9.46 -14.69
C LEU A 127 -0.85 9.31 -15.10
N ARG A 128 -0.59 8.70 -16.26
CA ARG A 128 0.75 8.53 -16.81
C ARG A 128 1.44 9.87 -17.07
N SER A 129 0.72 10.83 -17.63
CA SER A 129 1.25 12.18 -17.90
C SER A 129 1.68 12.88 -16.60
N ARG A 130 0.86 12.80 -15.53
CA ARG A 130 1.20 13.34 -14.22
C ARG A 130 2.42 12.62 -13.63
N ALA A 131 2.47 11.31 -13.67
CA ALA A 131 3.63 10.54 -13.19
C ALA A 131 4.93 10.98 -13.88
N ARG A 132 4.92 11.16 -15.22
CA ARG A 132 6.06 11.72 -15.98
C ARG A 132 6.44 13.13 -15.53
N MET A 133 5.43 13.98 -15.31
CA MET A 133 5.66 15.34 -14.82
C MET A 133 6.34 15.36 -13.46
N TYR A 134 5.83 14.56 -12.49
CA TYR A 134 6.44 14.45 -11.17
C TYR A 134 7.84 13.82 -11.22
N LYS A 135 8.06 12.82 -12.08
CA LYS A 135 9.41 12.25 -12.29
C LYS A 135 10.40 13.30 -12.75
N ARG A 136 10.03 14.13 -13.73
CA ARG A 136 10.91 15.20 -14.26
C ARG A 136 11.11 16.33 -13.27
N LYS A 137 10.05 16.77 -12.57
CA LYS A 137 10.07 17.97 -11.73
C LYS A 137 10.64 17.69 -10.34
N HIS A 138 10.34 16.54 -9.76
CA HIS A 138 10.63 16.21 -8.36
C HIS A 138 11.50 14.98 -8.21
N ASN A 139 11.89 14.34 -9.32
CA ASN A 139 12.70 13.13 -9.34
C ASN A 139 12.13 12.03 -8.42
N ILE A 140 10.81 11.81 -8.47
CA ILE A 140 10.16 10.76 -7.65
C ILE A 140 10.83 9.41 -7.86
N GLU A 141 10.90 8.62 -6.79
CA GLU A 141 11.54 7.30 -6.77
C GLU A 141 10.55 6.15 -6.63
N TRP A 142 9.28 6.43 -6.33
CA TRP A 142 8.22 5.43 -6.19
C TRP A 142 6.83 6.01 -6.48
N ILE A 143 5.90 5.12 -6.81
CA ILE A 143 4.49 5.46 -7.05
C ILE A 143 3.59 4.50 -6.28
N VAL A 144 2.52 5.02 -5.66
CA VAL A 144 1.40 4.24 -5.11
C VAL A 144 0.13 4.62 -5.85
N ILE A 145 -0.72 3.62 -6.15
CA ILE A 145 -2.05 3.82 -6.75
C ILE A 145 -3.10 3.12 -5.88
N ASP A 146 -3.97 3.90 -5.23
CA ASP A 146 -5.00 3.43 -4.30
C ASP A 146 -6.41 3.79 -4.79
N TYR A 147 -7.11 2.89 -5.42
CA TYR A 147 -6.84 1.54 -5.89
C TYR A 147 -7.28 1.35 -7.35
N LEU A 148 -6.80 0.31 -8.01
CA LEU A 148 -6.93 0.02 -9.44
C LEU A 148 -8.35 0.21 -9.98
N GLN A 149 -9.36 -0.39 -9.34
CA GLN A 149 -10.74 -0.37 -9.82
C GLN A 149 -11.43 1.00 -9.75
N LEU A 150 -10.79 2.02 -9.16
CA LEU A 150 -11.24 3.42 -9.15
C LEU A 150 -10.52 4.29 -10.18
N VAL A 151 -9.46 3.80 -10.81
CA VAL A 151 -8.82 4.51 -11.92
C VAL A 151 -9.81 4.59 -13.07
N PRO A 152 -10.14 5.80 -13.60
CA PRO A 152 -11.10 5.93 -14.69
C PRO A 152 -10.61 5.23 -15.97
N TRP A 153 -11.45 4.41 -16.53
CA TRP A 153 -11.21 3.63 -17.75
C TRP A 153 -12.22 3.99 -18.85
N ASN A 154 -11.98 3.54 -20.07
CA ASN A 154 -12.85 3.82 -21.21
C ASN A 154 -14.20 3.07 -21.07
N THR A 155 -15.26 3.79 -20.72
CA THR A 155 -16.61 3.24 -20.47
C THR A 155 -17.28 2.61 -21.67
N LYS A 156 -16.70 2.73 -22.89
CA LYS A 156 -17.14 2.01 -24.08
C LYS A 156 -16.73 0.52 -24.06
N LEU A 157 -15.74 0.17 -23.26
CA LEU A 157 -15.31 -1.21 -23.04
C LEU A 157 -16.19 -1.87 -21.97
N LYS A 158 -16.16 -3.20 -21.92
CA LYS A 158 -16.66 -3.91 -20.74
C LYS A 158 -15.76 -3.61 -19.55
N LYS A 159 -16.30 -3.64 -18.36
CA LYS A 159 -15.57 -3.31 -17.14
C LYS A 159 -14.27 -4.11 -16.98
N HIS A 160 -14.33 -5.40 -17.24
CA HIS A 160 -13.16 -6.30 -17.19
C HIS A 160 -12.05 -5.81 -18.13
N ASP A 161 -12.39 -5.57 -19.41
CA ASP A 161 -11.43 -5.15 -20.44
C ASP A 161 -10.83 -3.76 -20.12
N GLY A 162 -11.66 -2.86 -19.57
CA GLY A 162 -11.18 -1.53 -19.13
C GLY A 162 -10.21 -1.58 -17.94
N ILE A 163 -10.44 -2.47 -16.97
CA ILE A 163 -9.53 -2.66 -15.83
C ILE A 163 -8.25 -3.34 -16.30
N ALA A 164 -8.32 -4.31 -17.20
CA ALA A 164 -7.18 -4.96 -17.83
C ALA A 164 -6.29 -3.95 -18.57
N GLU A 165 -6.90 -3.06 -19.38
CA GLU A 165 -6.17 -2.00 -20.06
C GLU A 165 -5.45 -1.08 -19.07
N VAL A 166 -6.13 -0.65 -18.01
CA VAL A 166 -5.52 0.20 -16.97
C VAL A 166 -4.33 -0.51 -16.30
N SER A 167 -4.47 -1.79 -15.94
CA SER A 167 -3.40 -2.60 -15.36
C SER A 167 -2.18 -2.62 -16.29
N HIS A 168 -2.41 -2.95 -17.56
CA HIS A 168 -1.35 -3.01 -18.57
C HIS A 168 -0.64 -1.66 -18.75
N GLN A 169 -1.39 -0.56 -18.82
CA GLN A 169 -0.83 0.79 -18.94
C GLN A 169 -0.02 1.20 -17.71
N ILE A 170 -0.41 0.75 -16.50
CA ILE A 170 0.37 0.97 -15.27
C ILE A 170 1.69 0.20 -15.33
N LYS A 171 1.69 -1.06 -15.82
CA LYS A 171 2.93 -1.82 -16.01
C LYS A 171 3.86 -1.15 -17.01
N LEU A 172 3.35 -0.70 -18.16
CA LEU A 172 4.13 0.04 -19.14
C LEU A 172 4.71 1.33 -18.56
N MET A 173 3.95 2.07 -17.73
CA MET A 173 4.42 3.27 -17.05
C MET A 173 5.55 2.96 -16.06
N ALA A 174 5.44 1.89 -15.27
CA ALA A 174 6.48 1.48 -14.33
C ALA A 174 7.80 1.22 -15.06
N MET A 175 7.74 0.49 -16.17
CA MET A 175 8.91 0.19 -17.02
C MET A 175 9.46 1.45 -17.68
N GLU A 176 8.62 2.30 -18.27
CA GLU A 176 9.00 3.55 -18.94
C GLU A 176 9.74 4.51 -17.99
N LEU A 177 9.19 4.69 -16.77
CA LEU A 177 9.74 5.60 -15.77
C LEU A 177 10.88 4.98 -14.96
N ASN A 178 11.10 3.67 -15.11
CA ASN A 178 12.02 2.87 -14.30
C ASN A 178 11.78 3.10 -12.79
N LEU A 179 10.51 3.00 -12.37
CA LEU A 179 10.07 3.20 -10.99
C LEU A 179 9.31 2.00 -10.46
N PRO A 180 9.51 1.63 -9.19
CA PRO A 180 8.64 0.70 -8.50
C PRO A 180 7.24 1.28 -8.32
N VAL A 181 6.21 0.50 -8.59
CA VAL A 181 4.80 0.87 -8.43
C VAL A 181 4.12 -0.08 -7.47
N ILE A 182 3.48 0.46 -6.44
CA ILE A 182 2.57 -0.27 -5.55
C ILE A 182 1.15 -0.01 -6.02
N LEU A 183 0.49 -1.05 -6.52
CA LEU A 183 -0.87 -1.00 -7.04
C LEU A 183 -1.80 -1.74 -6.07
N LEU A 184 -2.72 -1.02 -5.44
CA LEU A 184 -3.73 -1.65 -4.59
C LEU A 184 -4.87 -2.19 -5.44
N ALA A 185 -5.34 -3.40 -5.12
CA ALA A 185 -6.46 -4.03 -5.80
C ALA A 185 -7.46 -4.63 -4.80
N GLN A 186 -8.73 -4.61 -5.15
CA GLN A 186 -9.78 -5.19 -4.34
C GLN A 186 -10.06 -6.62 -4.79
N VAL A 187 -10.20 -7.56 -3.85
CA VAL A 187 -10.64 -8.91 -4.12
C VAL A 187 -12.18 -9.01 -4.15
N ASN A 188 -12.70 -10.08 -4.77
CA ASN A 188 -14.12 -10.36 -4.76
C ASN A 188 -14.63 -10.73 -3.34
N ARG A 189 -15.95 -10.57 -3.10
CA ARG A 189 -16.55 -10.83 -1.80
C ARG A 189 -16.56 -12.31 -1.40
N GLU A 190 -16.54 -13.20 -2.36
CA GLU A 190 -16.58 -14.66 -2.11
C GLU A 190 -15.23 -15.16 -1.59
N GLY A 191 -14.12 -14.70 -2.21
CA GLY A 191 -12.78 -14.99 -1.72
C GLY A 191 -12.54 -14.47 -0.30
N ALA A 192 -13.13 -13.31 0.02
CA ALA A 192 -13.00 -12.72 1.36
C ALA A 192 -13.61 -13.57 2.50
N LYS A 193 -14.55 -14.46 2.19
CA LYS A 193 -15.24 -15.30 3.18
C LYS A 193 -14.58 -16.68 3.38
N ARG A 194 -13.55 -17.03 2.63
CA ARG A 194 -12.91 -18.34 2.72
C ARG A 194 -11.99 -18.42 3.94
N GLU A 195 -12.16 -19.42 4.77
CA GLU A 195 -11.28 -19.73 5.90
C GLU A 195 -9.86 -20.12 5.46
N THR A 196 -9.74 -20.71 4.26
CA THR A 196 -8.45 -21.12 3.67
C THR A 196 -7.61 -19.94 3.18
N GLY A 197 -8.16 -18.73 3.20
CA GLY A 197 -7.51 -17.53 2.68
C GLY A 197 -7.91 -17.19 1.25
N ILE A 198 -7.40 -16.07 0.75
CA ILE A 198 -7.61 -15.61 -0.62
C ILE A 198 -6.53 -16.16 -1.54
N THR A 199 -6.91 -16.36 -2.80
CA THR A 199 -6.06 -16.89 -3.87
C THR A 199 -6.02 -15.90 -5.04
N LEU A 200 -5.18 -16.16 -6.03
CA LEU A 200 -5.11 -15.35 -7.26
C LEU A 200 -6.46 -15.27 -7.99
N TYR A 201 -7.27 -16.34 -7.95
CA TYR A 201 -8.61 -16.36 -8.54
C TYR A 201 -9.61 -15.40 -7.90
N ASP A 202 -9.30 -14.93 -6.69
CA ASP A 202 -10.15 -13.97 -5.96
C ASP A 202 -9.83 -12.51 -6.31
N LEU A 203 -8.74 -12.25 -7.03
CA LEU A 203 -8.50 -10.96 -7.64
C LEU A 203 -9.65 -10.68 -8.63
N LYS A 204 -10.39 -9.62 -8.37
CA LYS A 204 -11.50 -9.21 -9.22
C LYS A 204 -10.96 -8.74 -10.57
N ASP A 205 -11.50 -9.32 -11.65
CA ASP A 205 -11.05 -9.04 -13.02
C ASP A 205 -9.61 -9.52 -13.31
N SER A 206 -9.25 -10.76 -12.90
CA SER A 206 -7.92 -11.15 -12.40
C SER A 206 -6.87 -11.65 -13.39
N GLY A 207 -7.25 -12.18 -14.54
CA GLY A 207 -6.26 -12.80 -15.45
C GLY A 207 -5.18 -11.83 -15.91
N ASP A 208 -5.59 -10.64 -16.32
CA ASP A 208 -4.68 -9.62 -16.86
C ASP A 208 -3.87 -8.93 -15.77
N ILE A 209 -4.48 -8.67 -14.58
CA ILE A 209 -3.76 -8.12 -13.42
C ILE A 209 -2.65 -9.08 -12.99
N GLU A 210 -2.94 -10.40 -12.99
CA GLU A 210 -1.93 -11.40 -12.68
C GLU A 210 -0.78 -11.38 -13.71
N ASN A 211 -1.07 -11.22 -14.99
CA ASN A 211 -0.05 -11.19 -16.04
C ASN A 211 0.86 -9.96 -15.93
N ASP A 212 0.31 -8.78 -15.65
CA ASP A 212 1.03 -7.51 -15.58
C ASP A 212 1.87 -7.36 -14.30
N ALA A 213 1.39 -7.91 -13.17
CA ALA A 213 2.09 -7.80 -11.89
C ALA A 213 3.39 -8.61 -11.88
N ASP A 214 4.45 -8.05 -11.32
CA ASP A 214 5.70 -8.78 -11.04
C ASP A 214 5.64 -9.46 -9.67
N ILE A 215 5.00 -8.79 -8.69
CA ILE A 215 4.78 -9.30 -7.34
C ILE A 215 3.29 -9.18 -7.01
N ILE A 216 2.70 -10.23 -6.41
CA ILE A 216 1.34 -10.19 -5.89
C ILE A 216 1.36 -10.59 -4.42
N LEU A 217 1.02 -9.62 -3.57
CA LEU A 217 0.83 -9.79 -2.14
C LEU A 217 -0.66 -9.86 -1.82
N LEU A 218 -1.12 -11.01 -1.37
CA LEU A 218 -2.47 -11.26 -0.90
C LEU A 218 -2.53 -11.07 0.62
N LEU A 219 -3.53 -10.32 1.13
CA LEU A 219 -3.72 -10.08 2.56
C LEU A 219 -5.12 -10.50 2.99
N TRP A 220 -5.24 -11.22 4.10
CA TRP A 220 -6.53 -11.56 4.70
C TRP A 220 -6.44 -11.65 6.23
N PRO A 221 -7.56 -11.45 6.97
CA PRO A 221 -7.56 -11.52 8.42
C PRO A 221 -7.31 -12.95 8.91
N ASN A 222 -6.77 -13.08 10.10
CA ASN A 222 -6.68 -14.37 10.77
C ASN A 222 -8.02 -14.70 11.44
N GLY A 223 -8.95 -15.29 10.70
CA GLY A 223 -10.33 -15.58 11.10
C GLY A 223 -11.27 -15.38 9.92
N SER A 224 -12.52 -15.84 10.01
CA SER A 224 -13.49 -15.84 8.91
C SER A 224 -14.01 -14.43 8.53
N ASP A 225 -13.85 -13.43 9.40
CA ASP A 225 -14.25 -12.04 9.13
C ASP A 225 -13.30 -11.06 9.82
N THR A 226 -13.12 -9.86 9.22
CA THR A 226 -12.36 -8.75 9.83
C THR A 226 -12.95 -8.28 11.15
N LYS A 227 -14.24 -8.51 11.38
CA LYS A 227 -14.92 -8.23 12.65
C LYS A 227 -14.65 -9.29 13.72
N GLU A 228 -14.31 -10.51 13.31
CA GLU A 228 -14.00 -11.64 14.18
C GLU A 228 -12.48 -11.90 14.27
N ALA A 229 -11.66 -11.06 13.62
CA ALA A 229 -10.22 -11.14 13.77
C ALA A 229 -9.87 -11.07 15.26
N THR A 230 -9.21 -12.12 15.77
CA THR A 230 -8.83 -12.19 17.18
C THR A 230 -7.99 -10.97 17.53
N VAL A 231 -8.52 -10.13 18.41
CA VAL A 231 -7.81 -8.97 18.93
C VAL A 231 -6.84 -9.47 20.00
N HIS A 232 -5.57 -9.20 19.79
CA HIS A 232 -4.51 -9.50 20.75
C HIS A 232 -4.12 -8.21 21.47
N ASN A 233 -3.64 -8.39 22.71
CA ASN A 233 -3.05 -7.28 23.47
C ASN A 233 -1.81 -7.81 24.15
N ASP A 234 -0.65 -7.32 23.77
CA ASP A 234 0.63 -7.69 24.37
C ASP A 234 1.48 -6.44 24.71
N PRO A 235 2.50 -6.59 25.59
CA PRO A 235 3.33 -5.44 26.01
C PRO A 235 4.13 -4.77 24.90
N VAL A 236 4.42 -5.48 23.81
CA VAL A 236 5.27 -4.99 22.70
C VAL A 236 4.45 -4.22 21.66
N HIS A 237 3.29 -4.79 21.25
CA HIS A 237 2.49 -4.27 20.15
C HIS A 237 1.21 -3.56 20.61
N GLY A 238 0.83 -3.67 21.89
CA GLY A 238 -0.44 -3.19 22.40
C GLY A 238 -1.62 -3.95 21.76
N THR A 239 -2.74 -3.26 21.55
CA THR A 239 -3.92 -3.84 20.90
C THR A 239 -3.71 -3.95 19.39
N HIS A 240 -3.73 -5.16 18.86
CA HIS A 240 -3.48 -5.45 17.45
C HIS A 240 -4.30 -6.63 16.94
N ILE A 241 -4.35 -6.79 15.64
CA ILE A 241 -4.87 -7.97 14.94
C ILE A 241 -3.77 -8.60 14.08
N CYS A 242 -3.86 -9.91 13.86
CA CYS A 242 -2.97 -10.60 12.93
C CYS A 242 -3.57 -10.61 11.53
N ILE A 243 -2.84 -10.11 10.55
CA ILE A 243 -3.17 -10.20 9.12
C ILE A 243 -2.26 -11.24 8.49
N LYS A 244 -2.85 -12.29 7.93
CA LYS A 244 -2.13 -13.28 7.14
C LYS A 244 -1.78 -12.69 5.77
N TYR A 245 -0.66 -13.13 5.22
CA TYR A 245 -0.30 -12.80 3.86
C TYR A 245 0.26 -13.97 3.10
N ASN A 246 0.16 -13.89 1.77
CA ASN A 246 0.86 -14.76 0.82
C ASN A 246 1.47 -13.92 -0.29
N ILE A 247 2.76 -14.09 -0.57
CA ILE A 247 3.38 -13.64 -1.81
C ILE A 247 3.04 -14.70 -2.87
N ALA A 248 1.84 -14.57 -3.46
CA ALA A 248 1.28 -15.57 -4.38
C ALA A 248 1.98 -15.57 -5.74
N LYS A 249 2.61 -14.46 -6.11
CA LYS A 249 3.44 -14.33 -7.30
C LYS A 249 4.66 -13.50 -7.00
N GLN A 250 5.80 -13.95 -7.51
CA GLN A 250 7.03 -13.20 -7.59
C GLN A 250 7.79 -13.66 -8.85
N ARG A 251 8.04 -12.72 -9.79
CA ARG A 251 8.60 -13.08 -11.11
C ARG A 251 10.05 -13.56 -10.98
N GLU A 252 10.84 -12.89 -10.14
CA GLU A 252 12.26 -13.15 -9.91
C GLU A 252 12.54 -13.88 -8.59
N GLY A 253 11.52 -14.52 -7.97
CA GLY A 253 11.68 -15.17 -6.66
C GLY A 253 10.70 -16.30 -6.40
N GLU A 254 10.72 -16.79 -5.17
CA GLU A 254 9.82 -17.87 -4.72
C GLU A 254 8.37 -17.40 -4.63
N ARG A 255 7.44 -18.27 -5.01
CA ARG A 255 6.00 -18.08 -4.92
C ARG A 255 5.44 -18.73 -3.68
N ASP A 256 4.21 -18.38 -3.32
CA ASP A 256 3.46 -18.99 -2.21
C ASP A 256 4.16 -18.92 -0.87
N GLN A 257 4.80 -17.78 -0.60
CA GLN A 257 5.46 -17.51 0.66
C GLN A 257 4.50 -16.89 1.67
N TYR A 258 4.09 -17.67 2.64
CA TYR A 258 3.13 -17.29 3.67
C TYR A 258 3.78 -16.63 4.88
N GLY A 259 3.01 -15.76 5.54
CA GLY A 259 3.40 -15.15 6.81
C GLY A 259 2.25 -14.42 7.48
N LYS A 260 2.58 -13.70 8.55
CA LYS A 260 1.62 -12.90 9.33
C LYS A 260 2.21 -11.55 9.66
N PHE A 261 1.42 -10.51 9.52
CA PHE A 261 1.73 -9.16 10.02
C PHE A 261 0.99 -8.91 11.32
N VAL A 262 1.61 -8.17 12.20
CA VAL A 262 0.93 -7.51 13.32
C VAL A 262 0.39 -6.19 12.82
N PHE A 263 -0.92 -5.98 12.94
CA PHE A 263 -1.59 -4.77 12.48
C PHE A 263 -2.27 -4.05 13.64
N GLN A 264 -1.72 -2.91 14.02
CA GLN A 264 -2.29 -2.00 15.01
C GLN A 264 -3.35 -1.12 14.32
N ASN A 265 -4.57 -1.64 14.20
CA ASN A 265 -5.66 -1.01 13.44
C ASN A 265 -5.97 0.42 13.90
N SER A 266 -5.91 0.69 15.22
CA SER A 266 -6.21 2.01 15.80
C SER A 266 -5.30 3.13 15.33
N ILE A 267 -4.11 2.81 14.85
CA ILE A 267 -3.11 3.76 14.35
C ILE A 267 -2.66 3.48 12.91
N GLY A 268 -3.15 2.41 12.28
CA GLY A 268 -2.84 2.03 10.91
C GLY A 268 -1.41 1.54 10.69
N ARG A 269 -0.78 0.89 11.69
CA ARG A 269 0.63 0.49 11.64
C ARG A 269 0.79 -1.02 11.45
N PHE A 270 1.66 -1.39 10.51
CA PHE A 270 2.13 -2.77 10.30
C PHE A 270 3.53 -2.98 10.87
N SER A 271 3.77 -4.18 11.42
CA SER A 271 5.08 -4.67 11.87
C SER A 271 5.22 -6.18 11.67
#